data_6f1b9b24c93ef9301a1e9124336cfe0e
#
_entry.id   6f1b9b24c93ef9301a1e9124336cfe0e
#
_cell.length_a   1.000
_cell.length_b   1.000
_cell.length_c   1.000
_cell.angle_alpha   90.00
_cell.angle_beta   90.00
_cell.angle_gamma   90.00
#
_symmetry.space_group_name_H-M   'P 1'
#
loop_
_entity.id
_entity.type
_entity.pdbx_description
1 polymer ?
#
loop_
_entity_poly.entity_id
_entity_poly.type
_entity_poly.pdbx_seq_one_letter_code
_entity_poly.pdbx_strand_id
1 'polypeptide(L)'
;MEKSTNNKKAIIFYALTSLILICIIGVLVFIANKHLSSIKNDMPINNSLTNQSNDLITADVDVKIKTKTFEFSCNKLEISNDKENDDYRLVSFHVKLKNISNQKIIIQDYEDFYCSVSNKLQTNVTNNDTERKRLSKTININEYSDGYVTFEVPKDTKVFDLAYEDALLHIELLNNKNAN
;
A
#
# COMPACT_ATOMS: atom_id res chain seq x y z
N MET A 1 12.24 34.52 53.75
CA MET A 1 13.05 34.41 52.52
C MET A 1 12.99 33.00 51.84
N GLU A 2 11.90 32.27 51.97
CA GLU A 2 11.81 30.85 51.54
C GLU A 2 10.99 30.59 50.26
N LYS A 3 10.27 31.57 49.73
CA LYS A 3 9.37 31.42 48.58
C LYS A 3 10.09 31.38 47.19
N SER A 4 11.35 31.85 47.09
CA SER A 4 12.05 31.98 45.82
C SER A 4 12.72 30.66 45.36
N THR A 5 13.08 29.77 46.27
CA THR A 5 13.78 28.51 45.96
C THR A 5 12.84 27.43 45.44
N ASN A 6 11.57 27.42 45.80
CA ASN A 6 10.59 26.43 45.31
C ASN A 6 10.21 26.65 43.84
N ASN A 7 10.11 27.90 43.41
CA ASN A 7 9.80 28.21 42.00
C ASN A 7 10.93 27.79 41.04
N LYS A 8 12.18 27.93 41.43
CA LYS A 8 13.32 27.50 40.61
C LYS A 8 13.37 25.97 40.43
N LYS A 9 13.08 25.22 41.50
CA LYS A 9 13.02 23.74 41.45
C LYS A 9 11.89 23.26 40.53
N ALA A 10 10.71 23.90 40.62
CA ALA A 10 9.58 23.58 39.74
C ALA A 10 9.90 23.85 38.26
N ILE A 11 10.51 25.00 37.94
CA ILE A 11 10.89 25.34 36.56
C ILE A 11 11.89 24.33 36.01
N ILE A 12 12.92 23.92 36.79
CA ILE A 12 13.92 22.92 36.36
C ILE A 12 13.23 21.56 36.15
N PHE A 13 12.26 21.16 36.99
CA PHE A 13 11.52 19.92 36.84
C PHE A 13 10.70 19.91 35.54
N TYR A 14 9.97 20.99 35.22
CA TYR A 14 9.20 21.10 33.97
C TYR A 14 10.09 21.15 32.74
N ALA A 15 11.25 21.78 32.77
CA ALA A 15 12.21 21.78 31.69
C ALA A 15 12.78 20.37 31.45
N LEU A 16 13.08 19.63 32.52
CA LEU A 16 13.60 18.26 32.39
C LEU A 16 12.55 17.28 31.85
N THR A 17 11.30 17.37 32.30
CA THR A 17 10.21 16.53 31.82
C THR A 17 9.88 16.83 30.34
N SER A 18 9.90 18.10 29.94
CA SER A 18 9.71 18.50 28.54
C SER A 18 10.83 17.95 27.63
N LEU A 19 12.10 17.99 28.08
CA LEU A 19 13.22 17.44 27.33
C LEU A 19 13.10 15.93 27.12
N ILE A 20 12.70 15.20 28.17
CA ILE A 20 12.49 13.74 28.10
C ILE A 20 11.37 13.41 27.11
N LEU A 21 10.27 14.16 27.13
CA LEU A 21 9.15 13.96 26.21
C LEU A 21 9.56 14.17 24.75
N ILE A 22 10.35 15.19 24.46
CA ILE A 22 10.88 15.46 23.11
C ILE A 22 11.80 14.31 22.65
N CYS A 23 12.66 13.78 23.54
CA CYS A 23 13.49 12.63 23.21
C CYS A 23 12.68 11.37 22.90
N ILE A 24 11.62 11.09 23.66
CA ILE A 24 10.73 9.94 23.41
C ILE A 24 10.04 10.07 22.05
N ILE A 25 9.52 11.24 21.71
CA ILE A 25 8.89 11.49 20.40
C ILE A 25 9.93 11.31 19.29
N GLY A 26 11.13 11.82 19.43
CA GLY A 26 12.21 11.65 18.46
C GLY A 26 12.58 10.19 18.21
N VAL A 27 12.65 9.38 19.28
CA VAL A 27 12.92 7.94 19.19
C VAL A 27 11.76 7.21 18.49
N LEU A 28 10.50 7.54 18.78
CA LEU A 28 9.34 6.94 18.16
C LEU A 28 9.28 7.26 16.66
N VAL A 29 9.56 8.50 16.25
CA VAL A 29 9.65 8.90 14.84
C VAL A 29 10.79 8.19 14.13
N PHE A 30 11.94 8.04 14.79
CA PHE A 30 13.08 7.32 14.22
C PHE A 30 12.79 5.82 14.02
N ILE A 31 12.12 5.18 14.99
CA ILE A 31 11.70 3.77 14.88
C ILE A 31 10.66 3.62 13.77
N ALA A 32 9.68 4.51 13.67
CA ALA A 32 8.67 4.50 12.62
C ALA A 32 9.31 4.63 11.23
N ASN A 33 10.23 5.59 11.04
CA ASN A 33 10.95 5.77 9.78
C ASN A 33 11.86 4.56 9.44
N LYS A 34 12.49 3.94 10.44
CA LYS A 34 13.30 2.75 10.22
C LYS A 34 12.45 1.53 9.84
N HIS A 35 11.25 1.40 10.40
CA HIS A 35 10.30 0.35 10.00
C HIS A 35 9.77 0.56 8.57
N LEU A 36 9.46 1.80 8.17
CA LEU A 36 9.05 2.10 6.80
C LEU A 36 10.16 1.86 5.77
N SER A 37 11.42 2.14 6.11
CA SER A 37 12.55 1.94 5.19
C SER A 37 12.97 0.47 5.03
N SER A 38 12.58 -0.40 5.98
CA SER A 38 12.92 -1.84 5.95
C SER A 38 11.96 -2.68 5.08
N ILE A 39 10.89 -2.09 4.55
CA ILE A 39 9.84 -2.78 3.76
C ILE A 39 10.00 -2.53 2.25
N LYS A 40 10.97 -1.74 1.81
CA LYS A 40 11.28 -1.59 0.38
C LYS A 40 11.94 -2.87 -0.14
N ASN A 41 11.17 -3.71 -0.82
CA ASN A 41 11.70 -4.82 -1.59
C ASN A 41 12.36 -4.28 -2.87
N ASP A 42 13.69 -4.19 -2.89
CA ASP A 42 14.47 -3.97 -4.10
C ASP A 42 14.51 -5.29 -4.91
N MET A 43 13.43 -5.62 -5.61
CA MET A 43 13.45 -6.68 -6.63
C MET A 43 13.31 -6.05 -8.02
N PRO A 44 14.16 -6.41 -8.99
CA PRO A 44 13.99 -6.00 -10.38
C PRO A 44 12.72 -6.63 -10.94
N ILE A 45 11.76 -5.81 -11.30
CA ILE A 45 10.47 -6.24 -11.83
C ILE A 45 10.60 -6.35 -13.35
N ASN A 46 10.55 -7.57 -13.88
CA ASN A 46 10.38 -7.80 -15.30
C ASN A 46 8.90 -7.66 -15.66
N ASN A 47 8.48 -6.46 -16.03
CA ASN A 47 7.13 -6.20 -16.48
C ASN A 47 7.10 -6.18 -18.01
N SER A 48 6.40 -7.12 -18.65
CA SER A 48 6.12 -7.06 -20.09
C SER A 48 4.72 -6.46 -20.30
N LEU A 49 4.66 -5.37 -21.07
CA LEU A 49 3.40 -4.76 -21.50
C LEU A 49 2.89 -5.51 -22.75
N THR A 50 1.71 -6.10 -22.65
CA THR A 50 1.02 -6.73 -23.80
C THR A 50 -0.23 -5.90 -24.11
N ASN A 51 -0.29 -5.30 -25.30
CA ASN A 51 -1.48 -4.57 -25.75
C ASN A 51 -2.54 -5.56 -26.28
N GLN A 52 -3.67 -5.63 -25.59
CA GLN A 52 -4.86 -6.35 -26.07
C GLN A 52 -5.99 -5.34 -26.23
N SER A 53 -6.34 -5.00 -27.43
CA SER A 53 -7.34 -3.99 -27.83
C SER A 53 -6.99 -2.54 -27.50
N ASN A 54 -7.59 -1.58 -28.23
CA ASN A 54 -7.26 -0.14 -28.13
C ASN A 54 -7.58 0.49 -26.75
N ASP A 55 -8.30 -0.21 -25.85
CA ASP A 55 -8.81 0.34 -24.60
C ASP A 55 -8.27 -0.36 -23.34
N LEU A 56 -7.62 -1.52 -23.46
CA LEU A 56 -7.10 -2.28 -22.32
C LEU A 56 -5.61 -2.58 -22.46
N ILE A 57 -4.82 -2.08 -21.53
CA ILE A 57 -3.40 -2.40 -21.40
C ILE A 57 -3.24 -3.39 -20.26
N THR A 58 -2.55 -4.50 -20.52
CA THR A 58 -2.22 -5.49 -19.50
C THR A 58 -0.72 -5.48 -19.24
N ALA A 59 -0.33 -5.54 -17.96
CA ALA A 59 1.05 -5.68 -17.54
C ALA A 59 1.19 -6.84 -16.58
N ASP A 60 2.11 -7.76 -16.87
CA ASP A 60 2.50 -8.77 -15.89
C ASP A 60 3.46 -8.13 -14.88
N VAL A 61 3.21 -8.35 -13.61
CA VAL A 61 4.04 -7.91 -12.49
C VAL A 61 4.30 -9.11 -11.59
N ASP A 62 5.41 -9.09 -10.86
CA ASP A 62 5.69 -10.14 -9.89
C ASP A 62 6.24 -9.50 -8.61
N VAL A 63 5.33 -8.94 -7.85
CA VAL A 63 5.65 -8.30 -6.56
C VAL A 63 4.97 -9.04 -5.43
N LYS A 64 5.73 -9.31 -4.38
CA LYS A 64 5.24 -10.05 -3.22
C LYS A 64 5.89 -9.56 -1.94
N ILE A 65 5.09 -9.53 -0.88
CA ILE A 65 5.55 -9.29 0.48
C ILE A 65 5.00 -10.37 1.41
N LYS A 66 5.79 -10.73 2.41
CA LYS A 66 5.41 -11.66 3.46
C LYS A 66 5.47 -10.96 4.79
N THR A 67 4.33 -10.95 5.50
CA THR A 67 4.22 -10.49 6.88
C THR A 67 4.25 -11.67 7.86
N LYS A 68 3.91 -11.44 9.11
CA LYS A 68 3.75 -12.52 10.11
C LYS A 68 2.46 -13.30 9.93
N THR A 69 1.45 -12.71 9.33
CA THR A 69 0.08 -13.22 9.27
C THR A 69 -0.36 -13.63 7.87
N PHE A 70 0.20 -13.03 6.84
CA PHE A 70 -0.17 -13.30 5.45
C PHE A 70 0.99 -13.10 4.47
N GLU A 71 0.84 -13.67 3.26
CA GLU A 71 1.61 -13.32 2.08
C GLU A 71 0.69 -12.54 1.13
N PHE A 72 1.11 -11.36 0.73
CA PHE A 72 0.40 -10.48 -0.20
C PHE A 72 1.20 -10.33 -1.48
N SER A 73 0.56 -10.53 -2.63
CA SER A 73 1.21 -10.40 -3.93
C SER A 73 0.29 -9.79 -4.98
N CYS A 74 0.91 -9.15 -5.97
CA CYS A 74 0.27 -8.71 -7.20
C CYS A 74 1.03 -9.31 -8.38
N ASN A 75 0.32 -9.95 -9.32
CA ASN A 75 0.93 -10.62 -10.46
C ASN A 75 0.52 -10.03 -11.81
N LYS A 76 -0.50 -9.18 -11.85
CA LYS A 76 -1.02 -8.59 -13.07
C LYS A 76 -1.65 -7.23 -12.79
N LEU A 77 -1.48 -6.30 -13.72
CA LEU A 77 -2.25 -5.07 -13.82
C LEU A 77 -3.05 -5.06 -15.10
N GLU A 78 -4.26 -4.53 -15.01
CA GLU A 78 -5.10 -4.18 -16.14
C GLU A 78 -5.43 -2.69 -16.05
N ILE A 79 -5.15 -1.97 -17.14
CA ILE A 79 -5.31 -0.52 -17.20
C ILE A 79 -6.33 -0.23 -18.31
N SER A 80 -7.40 0.44 -17.98
CA SER A 80 -8.43 0.87 -18.92
C SER A 80 -8.69 2.37 -18.78
N ASN A 81 -9.17 3.00 -19.84
CA ASN A 81 -9.60 4.39 -19.77
C ASN A 81 -10.84 4.49 -18.86
N ASP A 82 -10.87 5.53 -18.03
CA ASP A 82 -12.10 5.91 -17.35
C ASP A 82 -13.04 6.54 -18.39
N LYS A 83 -14.27 6.02 -18.48
CA LYS A 83 -15.25 6.53 -19.43
C LYS A 83 -15.93 7.83 -18.96
N GLU A 84 -15.82 8.12 -17.68
CA GLU A 84 -16.44 9.28 -17.06
C GLU A 84 -15.48 10.47 -16.92
N ASN A 85 -14.16 10.20 -16.89
CA ASN A 85 -13.15 11.23 -16.67
C ASN A 85 -11.88 10.99 -17.52
N ASP A 86 -11.65 11.86 -18.51
CA ASP A 86 -10.50 11.75 -19.41
C ASP A 86 -9.12 11.99 -18.77
N ASP A 87 -9.07 12.63 -17.58
CA ASP A 87 -7.83 12.88 -16.85
C ASP A 87 -7.40 11.69 -16.00
N TYR A 88 -8.28 10.69 -15.85
CA TYR A 88 -8.07 9.51 -15.04
C TYR A 88 -8.18 8.23 -15.86
N ARG A 89 -7.73 7.14 -15.27
CA ARG A 89 -7.88 5.78 -15.78
C ARG A 89 -8.13 4.81 -14.64
N LEU A 90 -8.72 3.68 -14.97
CA LEU A 90 -8.93 2.59 -14.02
C LEU A 90 -7.72 1.66 -14.06
N VAL A 91 -7.17 1.38 -12.90
CA VAL A 91 -6.09 0.38 -12.74
C VAL A 91 -6.58 -0.72 -11.82
N SER A 92 -6.68 -1.93 -12.38
CA SER A 92 -7.11 -3.12 -11.67
C SER A 92 -5.91 -4.01 -11.38
N PHE A 93 -5.62 -4.21 -10.11
CA PHE A 93 -4.53 -5.06 -9.62
C PHE A 93 -5.08 -6.46 -9.35
N HIS A 94 -4.55 -7.48 -10.03
CA HIS A 94 -4.83 -8.86 -9.67
C HIS A 94 -3.97 -9.25 -8.48
N VAL A 95 -4.60 -9.32 -7.33
CA VAL A 95 -3.94 -9.57 -6.05
C VAL A 95 -4.22 -10.99 -5.55
N LYS A 96 -3.27 -11.53 -4.82
CA LYS A 96 -3.42 -12.80 -4.10
C LYS A 96 -3.01 -12.60 -2.65
N LEU A 97 -3.90 -13.01 -1.75
CA LEU A 97 -3.68 -12.98 -0.31
C LEU A 97 -3.72 -14.41 0.22
N LYS A 98 -2.61 -14.87 0.82
CA LYS A 98 -2.50 -16.19 1.46
C LYS A 98 -2.41 -16.03 2.95
N ASN A 99 -3.30 -16.69 3.68
CA ASN A 99 -3.26 -16.70 5.14
C ASN A 99 -2.19 -17.67 5.63
N ILE A 100 -1.19 -17.18 6.35
CA ILE A 100 -0.13 -17.96 7.01
C ILE A 100 -0.19 -17.85 8.53
N SER A 101 -1.26 -17.25 9.06
CA SER A 101 -1.50 -17.12 10.50
C SER A 101 -2.19 -18.39 11.05
N ASN A 102 -2.40 -18.41 12.36
CA ASN A 102 -3.15 -19.44 13.04
C ASN A 102 -4.65 -19.10 13.25
N GLN A 103 -5.13 -18.03 12.60
CA GLN A 103 -6.52 -17.58 12.64
C GLN A 103 -7.01 -17.28 11.23
N LYS A 104 -8.33 -17.33 11.00
CA LYS A 104 -8.92 -16.93 9.72
C LYS A 104 -8.75 -15.42 9.51
N ILE A 105 -8.46 -15.00 8.29
CA ILE A 105 -8.46 -13.60 7.87
C ILE A 105 -9.88 -13.27 7.39
N ILE A 106 -10.39 -12.13 7.82
CA ILE A 106 -11.68 -11.59 7.37
C ILE A 106 -11.37 -10.29 6.64
N ILE A 107 -11.65 -10.26 5.35
CA ILE A 107 -11.62 -9.05 4.53
C ILE A 107 -13.00 -8.40 4.69
N GLN A 108 -13.08 -7.30 5.44
CA GLN A 108 -14.37 -6.65 5.75
C GLN A 108 -14.94 -6.00 4.50
N ASP A 109 -14.12 -5.28 3.77
CA ASP A 109 -14.48 -4.69 2.49
C ASP A 109 -13.22 -4.43 1.65
N TYR A 110 -13.40 -4.05 0.37
CA TYR A 110 -12.29 -3.61 -0.48
C TYR A 110 -11.64 -2.30 0.00
N GLU A 111 -12.29 -1.61 0.92
CA GLU A 111 -11.73 -0.44 1.63
C GLU A 111 -10.49 -0.77 2.46
N ASP A 112 -10.23 -2.05 2.77
CA ASP A 112 -8.99 -2.50 3.41
C ASP A 112 -7.76 -2.40 2.49
N PHE A 113 -8.00 -2.20 1.17
CA PHE A 113 -6.94 -2.01 0.18
C PHE A 113 -6.80 -0.54 -0.17
N TYR A 114 -5.57 -0.06 -0.20
CA TYR A 114 -5.23 1.33 -0.51
C TYR A 114 -4.25 1.38 -1.67
N CYS A 115 -4.46 2.33 -2.58
CA CYS A 115 -3.47 2.67 -3.60
C CYS A 115 -3.04 4.11 -3.40
N SER A 116 -1.72 4.37 -3.45
CA SER A 116 -1.22 5.73 -3.49
C SER A 116 -0.35 5.99 -4.72
N VAL A 117 -0.42 7.22 -5.22
CA VAL A 117 0.36 7.74 -6.33
C VAL A 117 0.98 9.04 -5.87
N SER A 118 2.31 9.14 -5.88
CA SER A 118 3.03 10.32 -5.39
C SER A 118 2.59 10.75 -3.98
N ASN A 119 2.42 9.77 -3.07
CA ASN A 119 1.95 9.95 -1.69
C ASN A 119 0.50 10.48 -1.55
N LYS A 120 -0.33 10.39 -2.59
CA LYS A 120 -1.75 10.72 -2.55
C LYS A 120 -2.58 9.46 -2.69
N LEU A 121 -3.52 9.24 -1.76
CA LEU A 121 -4.47 8.13 -1.83
C LEU A 121 -5.38 8.30 -3.05
N GLN A 122 -5.66 7.18 -3.71
CA GLN A 122 -6.51 7.08 -4.88
C GLN A 122 -7.88 6.52 -4.50
N THR A 123 -8.90 6.83 -5.30
CA THR A 123 -10.27 6.35 -5.07
C THR A 123 -10.37 4.87 -5.39
N ASN A 124 -10.81 4.07 -4.41
CA ASN A 124 -11.12 2.65 -4.62
C ASN A 124 -12.50 2.51 -5.23
N VAL A 125 -12.57 1.94 -6.43
CA VAL A 125 -13.80 1.72 -7.20
C VAL A 125 -14.12 0.24 -7.41
N THR A 126 -13.49 -0.66 -6.66
CA THR A 126 -13.65 -2.12 -6.78
C THR A 126 -15.10 -2.56 -6.65
N ASN A 127 -15.89 -1.90 -5.82
CA ASN A 127 -17.31 -2.23 -5.63
C ASN A 127 -18.16 -1.98 -6.89
N ASN A 128 -17.73 -1.09 -7.77
CA ASN A 128 -18.41 -0.75 -9.02
C ASN A 128 -18.06 -1.73 -10.16
N ASP A 129 -17.00 -2.52 -9.99
CA ASP A 129 -16.55 -3.51 -10.96
C ASP A 129 -17.19 -4.87 -10.66
N THR A 130 -18.28 -5.16 -11.35
CA THR A 130 -19.06 -6.41 -11.15
C THR A 130 -18.61 -7.55 -12.06
N GLU A 131 -17.76 -7.29 -13.06
CA GLU A 131 -17.34 -8.26 -14.07
C GLU A 131 -16.09 -9.04 -13.64
N ARG A 132 -15.26 -8.46 -12.77
CA ARG A 132 -14.02 -9.09 -12.32
C ARG A 132 -14.19 -9.99 -11.11
N LYS A 133 -13.35 -11.02 -11.03
CA LYS A 133 -13.29 -11.92 -9.88
C LYS A 133 -12.98 -11.13 -8.61
N ARG A 134 -13.79 -11.35 -7.58
CA ARG A 134 -13.63 -10.74 -6.26
C ARG A 134 -12.87 -11.65 -5.31
N LEU A 135 -12.15 -11.04 -4.36
CA LEU A 135 -11.57 -11.76 -3.23
C LEU A 135 -12.67 -12.36 -2.34
N SER A 136 -12.38 -13.52 -1.76
CA SER A 136 -13.24 -14.13 -0.74
C SER A 136 -13.18 -13.30 0.54
N LYS A 137 -14.36 -13.04 1.14
CA LYS A 137 -14.45 -12.31 2.41
C LYS A 137 -13.77 -13.04 3.59
N THR A 138 -13.57 -14.35 3.48
CA THR A 138 -12.92 -15.15 4.53
C THR A 138 -11.87 -16.04 3.90
N ILE A 139 -10.65 -16.02 4.46
CA ILE A 139 -9.54 -16.87 4.07
C ILE A 139 -9.15 -17.73 5.28
N ASN A 140 -9.38 -19.02 5.19
CA ASN A 140 -9.04 -19.93 6.26
C ASN A 140 -7.53 -20.11 6.41
N ILE A 141 -7.11 -20.76 7.47
CA ILE A 141 -5.69 -21.04 7.77
C ILE A 141 -5.07 -21.84 6.61
N ASN A 142 -3.91 -21.40 6.12
CA ASN A 142 -3.17 -21.98 4.98
C ASN A 142 -3.87 -21.88 3.62
N GLU A 143 -5.05 -21.29 3.53
CA GLU A 143 -5.73 -21.02 2.28
C GLU A 143 -5.32 -19.67 1.68
N TYR A 144 -5.70 -19.45 0.42
CA TYR A 144 -5.53 -18.16 -0.26
C TYR A 144 -6.83 -17.74 -0.94
N SER A 145 -6.93 -16.46 -1.17
CA SER A 145 -7.91 -15.86 -2.08
C SER A 145 -7.18 -14.99 -3.10
N ASP A 146 -7.68 -14.96 -4.33
CA ASP A 146 -7.21 -14.09 -5.38
C ASP A 146 -8.39 -13.38 -6.04
N GLY A 147 -8.14 -12.18 -6.53
CA GLY A 147 -9.16 -11.34 -7.16
C GLY A 147 -8.60 -9.97 -7.54
N TYR A 148 -9.46 -9.10 -8.02
CA TYR A 148 -9.08 -7.77 -8.45
C TYR A 148 -9.46 -6.71 -7.42
N VAL A 149 -8.58 -5.71 -7.27
CA VAL A 149 -8.87 -4.44 -6.62
C VAL A 149 -8.59 -3.31 -7.61
N THR A 150 -9.56 -2.42 -7.79
CA THR A 150 -9.55 -1.40 -8.84
C THR A 150 -9.55 -0.01 -8.24
N PHE A 151 -8.68 0.84 -8.78
CA PHE A 151 -8.56 2.23 -8.37
C PHE A 151 -8.63 3.16 -9.58
N GLU A 152 -9.22 4.32 -9.35
CA GLU A 152 -9.17 5.45 -10.26
C GLU A 152 -7.86 6.22 -9.99
N VAL A 153 -7.02 6.39 -11.00
CA VAL A 153 -5.69 7.01 -10.87
C VAL A 153 -5.45 8.02 -11.99
N PRO A 154 -4.60 9.04 -11.79
CA PRO A 154 -4.23 9.97 -12.85
C PRO A 154 -3.65 9.24 -14.07
N LYS A 155 -4.02 9.66 -15.29
CA LYS A 155 -3.75 8.96 -16.56
C LYS A 155 -2.27 8.65 -16.81
N ASP A 156 -1.37 9.53 -16.43
CA ASP A 156 0.06 9.39 -16.68
C ASP A 156 0.84 8.65 -15.57
N THR A 157 0.13 8.07 -14.61
CA THR A 157 0.74 7.35 -13.49
C THR A 157 1.51 6.13 -13.98
N LYS A 158 2.76 5.97 -13.52
CA LYS A 158 3.61 4.81 -13.83
C LYS A 158 4.05 4.05 -12.58
N VAL A 159 3.90 4.66 -11.42
CA VAL A 159 4.34 4.11 -10.15
C VAL A 159 3.16 4.09 -9.19
N PHE A 160 2.93 2.92 -8.60
CA PHE A 160 1.83 2.66 -7.68
C PHE A 160 2.38 2.05 -6.39
N ASP A 161 1.88 2.51 -5.27
CA ASP A 161 2.05 1.87 -3.98
C ASP A 161 0.71 1.25 -3.57
N LEU A 162 0.62 -0.08 -3.64
CA LEU A 162 -0.57 -0.83 -3.28
C LEU A 162 -0.38 -1.43 -1.89
N ALA A 163 -1.30 -1.14 -0.98
CA ALA A 163 -1.23 -1.57 0.42
C ALA A 163 -2.44 -2.40 0.84
N TYR A 164 -2.20 -3.34 1.74
CA TYR A 164 -3.18 -4.08 2.52
C TYR A 164 -2.64 -4.25 3.94
N GLU A 165 -3.36 -3.77 4.95
CA GLU A 165 -2.88 -3.70 6.34
C GLU A 165 -1.48 -3.04 6.45
N ASP A 166 -0.49 -3.76 6.98
CA ASP A 166 0.90 -3.32 7.13
C ASP A 166 1.81 -3.69 5.93
N ALA A 167 1.25 -4.32 4.90
CA ALA A 167 1.97 -4.70 3.69
C ALA A 167 1.87 -3.64 2.60
N LEU A 168 2.99 -3.29 1.96
CA LEU A 168 3.09 -2.32 0.88
C LEU A 168 3.83 -2.93 -0.31
N LEU A 169 3.16 -3.01 -1.46
CA LEU A 169 3.75 -3.41 -2.73
C LEU A 169 4.06 -2.15 -3.56
N HIS A 170 5.32 -1.96 -3.89
CA HIS A 170 5.76 -0.91 -4.82
C HIS A 170 5.79 -1.48 -6.25
N ILE A 171 5.04 -0.88 -7.17
CA ILE A 171 4.84 -1.37 -8.53
C ILE A 171 5.18 -0.26 -9.52
N GLU A 172 6.16 -0.50 -10.39
CA GLU A 172 6.56 0.42 -11.44
C GLU A 172 6.31 -0.17 -12.83
N LEU A 173 5.65 0.59 -13.70
CA LEU A 173 5.46 0.22 -15.10
C LEU A 173 6.69 0.64 -15.92
N LEU A 174 7.51 -0.32 -16.28
CA LEU A 174 8.66 -0.07 -17.16
C LEU A 174 8.17 0.09 -18.61
N ASN A 175 8.51 1.19 -19.24
CA ASN A 175 8.31 1.36 -20.67
C ASN A 175 9.34 0.47 -21.41
N ASN A 176 8.92 -0.66 -21.95
CA ASN A 176 9.73 -1.40 -22.92
C ASN A 176 9.85 -0.57 -24.22
N LYS A 177 10.81 0.36 -24.27
CA LYS A 177 11.18 1.08 -25.50
C LYS A 177 11.97 0.22 -26.50
N ASN A 178 12.16 -1.07 -26.24
CA ASN A 178 12.98 -1.98 -27.07
C ASN A 178 12.15 -3.17 -27.56
N ALA A 179 11.09 -2.90 -28.32
CA ALA A 179 10.52 -3.87 -29.25
C ALA A 179 10.60 -3.25 -30.65
N ASN A 180 11.78 -3.30 -31.25
CA ASN A 180 12.00 -3.14 -32.68
C ASN A 180 12.33 -4.50 -33.28
#